data_a298bbf02a2390d4231fa75b31275978
#
_entry.id   a298bbf02a2390d4231fa75b31275978
#
_cell.length_a   1.000
_cell.length_b   1.000
_cell.length_c   1.000
_cell.angle_alpha   90.00
_cell.angle_beta   90.00
_cell.angle_gamma   90.00
#
_symmetry.space_group_name_H-M   'P 1'
#
loop_
_entity.id
_entity.type
_entity.pdbx_description
1 polymer ?
#
loop_
_entity_poly.entity_id
_entity_poly.type
_entity_poly.pdbx_seq_one_letter_code
_entity_poly.pdbx_strand_id
1 'polypeptide(L)'
;MSNKTKKKVKQGFIAGSLTSSAGVFISKLIGMFYIIPFKQIVGQANLSYYSAAYTYYNVLLQICSAGLPFAIAAIVAKYANRNDYKTVVLVRKLSTAILMVSGFVISLLFILISTPLAHSVLGSQATDTDIIRMRNTFVILSLALFIIPVVYSYRGYYQGMKELKIYANTQITEQLARVLFLLGVGAIVVYIFHLDQILGIYAAVLGTSIGGIFALIQLMFFDRKHFLEIEQLAEEQQEEAVDKYDILKEFIIFSIPYLLVSILGNSQTLINTQFFIPAATKLGMGYDEAKLIYSIIETNCDKLTSIPQVLSIGFSAGIVPYMTVSLENRDFKALNINIEDCLDTVLYIGLPVCFAMAALAEPIYFIMYDGNELEYGVTCLQWSSLLGFCTTMTPICNSMMLTLRFRKQSIFYLACGFAIKCITFYPLMALMGYTGAI
;
A
#
# COMPACT_ATOMS: atom_id res chain seq x y z
N MET A 1 25.63 28.95 9.41
CA MET A 1 24.68 28.36 10.37
C MET A 1 25.40 27.85 11.61
N SER A 2 25.01 28.32 12.80
CA SER A 2 25.62 27.91 14.07
C SER A 2 25.42 26.41 14.35
N ASN A 3 26.38 25.76 15.00
CA ASN A 3 26.31 24.34 15.41
C ASN A 3 25.05 24.01 16.23
N LYS A 4 24.50 24.98 16.98
CA LYS A 4 23.23 24.87 17.72
C LYS A 4 22.03 24.78 16.79
N THR A 5 22.01 25.53 15.69
CA THR A 5 20.93 25.52 14.70
C THR A 5 20.92 24.20 13.92
N LYS A 6 22.10 23.69 13.53
CA LYS A 6 22.21 22.35 12.88
C LYS A 6 21.73 21.22 13.81
N LYS A 7 22.03 21.30 15.11
CA LYS A 7 21.60 20.29 16.10
C LYS A 7 20.09 20.33 16.34
N LYS A 8 19.47 21.52 16.37
CA LYS A 8 18.01 21.70 16.50
C LYS A 8 17.24 21.21 15.25
N VAL A 9 17.77 21.50 14.06
CA VAL A 9 17.20 21.00 12.78
C VAL A 9 17.30 19.48 12.68
N LYS A 10 18.45 18.88 13.09
CA LYS A 10 18.64 17.43 13.11
C LYS A 10 17.73 16.73 14.12
N GLN A 11 17.53 17.30 15.30
CA GLN A 11 16.61 16.78 16.32
C GLN A 11 15.14 16.89 15.88
N GLY A 12 14.74 17.98 15.23
CA GLY A 12 13.40 18.15 14.68
C GLY A 12 13.10 17.17 13.55
N PHE A 13 14.09 16.88 12.69
CA PHE A 13 13.95 15.89 11.62
C PHE A 13 13.76 14.46 12.15
N ILE A 14 14.60 14.04 13.11
CA ILE A 14 14.52 12.71 13.73
C ILE A 14 13.18 12.54 14.45
N ALA A 15 12.74 13.54 15.23
CA ALA A 15 11.46 13.49 15.93
C ALA A 15 10.26 13.46 14.96
N GLY A 16 10.30 14.23 13.87
CA GLY A 16 9.27 14.23 12.83
C GLY A 16 9.18 12.91 12.09
N SER A 17 10.32 12.34 11.69
CA SER A 17 10.41 11.04 11.02
C SER A 17 9.91 9.91 11.91
N LEU A 18 10.29 9.91 13.20
CA LEU A 18 9.79 8.95 14.19
C LEU A 18 8.27 9.07 14.39
N THR A 19 7.73 10.29 14.44
CA THR A 19 6.27 10.51 14.58
C THR A 19 5.52 10.01 13.35
N SER A 20 6.02 10.26 12.15
CA SER A 20 5.44 9.76 10.91
C SER A 20 5.49 8.23 10.85
N SER A 21 6.64 7.64 11.16
CA SER A 21 6.82 6.18 11.18
C SER A 21 5.92 5.51 12.22
N ALA A 22 5.79 6.11 13.42
CA ALA A 22 4.89 5.61 14.46
C ALA A 22 3.42 5.67 14.01
N GLY A 23 2.99 6.73 13.33
CA GLY A 23 1.63 6.83 12.79
C GLY A 23 1.32 5.75 11.75
N VAL A 24 2.26 5.50 10.82
CA VAL A 24 2.14 4.41 9.84
C VAL A 24 2.11 3.05 10.54
N PHE A 25 2.98 2.84 11.53
CA PHE A 25 3.03 1.60 12.31
C PHE A 25 1.72 1.32 13.06
N ILE A 26 1.18 2.31 13.77
CA ILE A 26 -0.10 2.19 14.48
C ILE A 26 -1.22 1.87 13.49
N SER A 27 -1.29 2.57 12.35
CA SER A 27 -2.29 2.30 11.32
C SER A 27 -2.20 0.86 10.78
N LYS A 28 -0.99 0.31 10.61
CA LYS A 28 -0.79 -1.09 10.20
C LYS A 28 -1.19 -2.08 11.29
N LEU A 29 -0.88 -1.81 12.56
CA LEU A 29 -1.32 -2.64 13.68
C LEU A 29 -2.85 -2.70 13.76
N ILE A 30 -3.53 -1.56 13.67
CA ILE A 30 -5.00 -1.52 13.60
C ILE A 30 -5.49 -2.34 12.41
N GLY A 31 -4.80 -2.19 11.24
CA GLY A 31 -5.07 -2.94 10.01
C GLY A 31 -4.82 -4.45 10.09
N MET A 32 -4.07 -4.93 11.05
CA MET A 32 -3.83 -6.34 11.30
C MET A 32 -4.93 -6.94 12.19
N PHE A 33 -5.23 -6.26 13.29
CA PHE A 33 -6.13 -6.84 14.29
C PHE A 33 -7.61 -6.84 13.91
N TYR A 34 -8.08 -5.92 13.05
CA TYR A 34 -9.50 -5.90 12.68
C TYR A 34 -9.94 -7.13 11.89
N ILE A 35 -9.01 -7.83 11.24
CA ILE A 35 -9.36 -8.98 10.38
C ILE A 35 -10.00 -10.11 11.17
N ILE A 36 -9.64 -10.27 12.44
CA ILE A 36 -10.15 -11.32 13.31
C ILE A 36 -11.68 -11.17 13.51
N PRO A 37 -12.19 -10.07 14.09
CA PRO A 37 -13.64 -9.88 14.22
C PRO A 37 -14.32 -9.75 12.85
N PHE A 38 -13.64 -9.22 11.84
CA PHE A 38 -14.20 -9.09 10.50
C PHE A 38 -14.48 -10.46 9.85
N LYS A 39 -13.53 -11.41 9.97
CA LYS A 39 -13.73 -12.78 9.50
C LYS A 39 -14.97 -13.43 10.13
N GLN A 40 -15.20 -13.23 11.44
CA GLN A 40 -16.37 -13.76 12.15
C GLN A 40 -17.68 -13.17 11.62
N ILE A 41 -17.69 -11.90 11.22
CA ILE A 41 -18.87 -11.22 10.66
C ILE A 41 -19.20 -11.74 9.26
N VAL A 42 -18.21 -11.84 8.36
CA VAL A 42 -18.45 -12.07 6.94
C VAL A 42 -18.23 -13.50 6.46
N GLY A 43 -17.58 -14.32 7.28
CA GLY A 43 -17.16 -15.68 6.92
C GLY A 43 -15.91 -15.71 6.02
N GLN A 44 -15.14 -16.80 6.13
CA GLN A 44 -13.84 -16.92 5.44
C GLN A 44 -13.99 -16.90 3.91
N ALA A 45 -14.96 -17.63 3.34
CA ALA A 45 -15.12 -17.73 1.89
C ALA A 45 -15.44 -16.37 1.22
N ASN A 46 -16.21 -15.50 1.90
CA ASN A 46 -16.54 -14.18 1.38
C ASN A 46 -15.32 -13.21 1.40
N LEU A 47 -14.29 -13.47 2.22
CA LEU A 47 -13.05 -12.70 2.21
C LEU A 47 -12.32 -12.76 0.86
N SER A 48 -12.61 -13.77 0.02
CA SER A 48 -12.07 -13.85 -1.34
C SER A 48 -12.48 -12.64 -2.19
N TYR A 49 -13.76 -12.20 -2.10
CA TYR A 49 -14.24 -11.00 -2.78
C TYR A 49 -13.52 -9.74 -2.29
N TYR A 50 -13.33 -9.65 -0.97
CA TYR A 50 -12.61 -8.54 -0.34
C TYR A 50 -11.16 -8.47 -0.81
N SER A 51 -10.42 -9.57 -0.73
CA SER A 51 -8.99 -9.62 -1.11
C SER A 51 -8.79 -9.30 -2.59
N ALA A 52 -9.56 -9.92 -3.47
CA ALA A 52 -9.47 -9.66 -4.91
C ALA A 52 -9.77 -8.19 -5.23
N ALA A 53 -10.82 -7.63 -4.62
CA ALA A 53 -11.16 -6.22 -4.83
C ALA A 53 -10.04 -5.28 -4.36
N TYR A 54 -9.43 -5.54 -3.21
CA TYR A 54 -8.33 -4.73 -2.71
C TYR A 54 -7.06 -4.86 -3.54
N THR A 55 -6.77 -6.01 -4.12
CA THR A 55 -5.63 -6.17 -5.02
C THR A 55 -5.75 -5.27 -6.23
N TYR A 56 -6.88 -5.32 -6.94
CA TYR A 56 -7.10 -4.44 -8.09
C TYR A 56 -7.19 -2.96 -7.71
N TYR A 57 -7.86 -2.66 -6.61
CA TYR A 57 -7.91 -1.31 -6.07
C TYR A 57 -6.50 -0.75 -5.81
N ASN A 58 -5.63 -1.50 -5.15
CA ASN A 58 -4.27 -1.06 -4.85
C ASN A 58 -3.46 -0.80 -6.13
N VAL A 59 -3.58 -1.67 -7.14
CA VAL A 59 -2.90 -1.48 -8.42
C VAL A 59 -3.43 -0.26 -9.16
N LEU A 60 -4.76 -0.11 -9.24
CA LEU A 60 -5.38 1.04 -9.89
C LEU A 60 -5.07 2.34 -9.15
N LEU A 61 -5.04 2.31 -7.81
CA LEU A 61 -4.62 3.44 -6.99
C LEU A 61 -3.16 3.82 -7.26
N GLN A 62 -2.27 2.85 -7.42
CA GLN A 62 -0.88 3.10 -7.81
C GLN A 62 -0.77 3.69 -9.21
N ILE A 63 -1.60 3.25 -10.15
CA ILE A 63 -1.65 3.80 -11.51
C ILE A 63 -2.15 5.24 -11.49
N CYS A 64 -3.25 5.53 -10.80
CA CYS A 64 -3.81 6.89 -10.78
C CYS A 64 -2.96 7.88 -9.98
N SER A 65 -2.30 7.43 -8.93
CA SER A 65 -1.39 8.27 -8.15
C SER A 65 0.03 8.32 -8.74
N ALA A 66 0.44 7.31 -9.50
CA ALA A 66 1.70 7.21 -10.25
C ALA A 66 2.95 7.71 -9.49
N GLY A 67 3.04 7.45 -8.18
CA GLY A 67 4.14 7.95 -7.34
C GLY A 67 4.08 9.48 -7.08
N LEU A 68 3.03 10.15 -7.54
CA LEU A 68 2.84 11.60 -7.37
C LEU A 68 2.98 12.09 -5.92
N PRO A 69 2.51 11.40 -4.87
CA PRO A 69 2.71 11.88 -3.49
C PRO A 69 4.18 12.13 -3.15
N PHE A 70 5.08 11.27 -3.59
CA PHE A 70 6.53 11.45 -3.38
C PHE A 70 7.09 12.56 -4.26
N ALA A 71 6.63 12.66 -5.52
CA ALA A 71 7.01 13.74 -6.42
C ALA A 71 6.55 15.10 -5.88
N ILE A 72 5.30 15.21 -5.42
CA ILE A 72 4.74 16.40 -4.78
C ILE A 72 5.61 16.81 -3.58
N ALA A 73 5.92 15.87 -2.68
CA ALA A 73 6.72 16.15 -1.51
C ALA A 73 8.13 16.66 -1.87
N ALA A 74 8.77 16.06 -2.87
CA ALA A 74 10.10 16.46 -3.34
C ALA A 74 10.08 17.85 -3.99
N ILE A 75 9.10 18.14 -4.86
CA ILE A 75 8.96 19.40 -5.59
C ILE A 75 8.60 20.52 -4.60
N VAL A 76 7.61 20.30 -3.72
CA VAL A 76 7.23 21.26 -2.67
C VAL A 76 8.42 21.59 -1.78
N ALA A 77 9.17 20.59 -1.31
CA ALA A 77 10.35 20.81 -0.48
C ALA A 77 11.45 21.62 -1.21
N LYS A 78 11.64 21.35 -2.52
CA LYS A 78 12.61 22.08 -3.38
C LYS A 78 12.28 23.57 -3.44
N TYR A 79 11.04 23.92 -3.76
CA TYR A 79 10.63 25.30 -3.93
C TYR A 79 10.41 26.03 -2.60
N ALA A 80 9.88 25.36 -1.57
CA ALA A 80 9.78 25.92 -0.22
C ALA A 80 11.16 26.27 0.37
N ASN A 81 12.20 25.45 0.13
CA ASN A 81 13.57 25.77 0.56
C ASN A 81 14.19 26.97 -0.19
N ARG A 82 13.63 27.35 -1.33
CA ARG A 82 14.01 28.53 -2.12
C ARG A 82 13.19 29.77 -1.80
N ASN A 83 12.21 29.64 -0.88
CA ASN A 83 11.19 30.63 -0.56
C ASN A 83 10.30 31.01 -1.77
N ASP A 84 10.19 30.13 -2.76
CA ASP A 84 9.32 30.31 -3.92
C ASP A 84 7.92 29.74 -3.60
N TYR A 85 7.15 30.54 -2.86
CA TYR A 85 5.82 30.15 -2.38
C TYR A 85 4.76 30.21 -3.49
N LYS A 86 4.92 31.04 -4.53
CA LYS A 86 4.02 31.02 -5.70
C LYS A 86 4.05 29.67 -6.42
N THR A 87 5.26 29.13 -6.61
CA THR A 87 5.42 27.79 -7.20
C THR A 87 4.90 26.70 -6.26
N VAL A 88 5.08 26.81 -4.94
CA VAL A 88 4.51 25.86 -3.98
C VAL A 88 2.98 25.81 -4.07
N VAL A 89 2.31 26.98 -4.12
CA VAL A 89 0.85 27.06 -4.30
C VAL A 89 0.41 26.46 -5.63
N LEU A 90 1.15 26.75 -6.72
CA LEU A 90 0.89 26.19 -8.04
C LEU A 90 1.00 24.64 -8.03
N VAL A 91 2.08 24.09 -7.47
CA VAL A 91 2.31 22.64 -7.35
C VAL A 91 1.15 21.96 -6.62
N ARG A 92 0.70 22.55 -5.51
CA ARG A 92 -0.42 22.03 -4.73
C ARG A 92 -1.73 22.02 -5.52
N LYS A 93 -2.09 23.16 -6.14
CA LYS A 93 -3.33 23.27 -6.94
C LYS A 93 -3.30 22.31 -8.14
N LEU A 94 -2.17 22.26 -8.84
CA LEU A 94 -2.00 21.39 -10.01
C LEU A 94 -2.03 19.90 -9.64
N SER A 95 -1.31 19.50 -8.59
CA SER A 95 -1.30 18.10 -8.15
C SER A 95 -2.67 17.62 -7.68
N THR A 96 -3.43 18.46 -6.96
CA THR A 96 -4.78 18.14 -6.53
C THR A 96 -5.71 17.96 -7.75
N ALA A 97 -5.64 18.84 -8.75
CA ALA A 97 -6.42 18.71 -9.97
C ALA A 97 -6.07 17.45 -10.77
N ILE A 98 -4.77 17.16 -10.94
CA ILE A 98 -4.31 15.95 -11.65
C ILE A 98 -4.82 14.69 -10.94
N LEU A 99 -4.65 14.58 -9.62
CA LEU A 99 -5.05 13.40 -8.85
C LEU A 99 -6.57 13.26 -8.76
N MET A 100 -7.32 14.36 -8.74
CA MET A 100 -8.79 14.32 -8.82
C MET A 100 -9.27 13.80 -10.16
N VAL A 101 -8.72 14.31 -11.26
CA VAL A 101 -9.09 13.88 -12.63
C VAL A 101 -8.67 12.42 -12.87
N SER A 102 -7.42 12.06 -12.53
CA SER A 102 -6.94 10.68 -12.69
C SER A 102 -7.75 9.68 -11.86
N GLY A 103 -8.05 10.03 -10.60
CA GLY A 103 -8.89 9.22 -9.72
C GLY A 103 -10.31 9.03 -10.27
N PHE A 104 -10.92 10.10 -10.80
CA PHE A 104 -12.23 10.02 -11.44
C PHE A 104 -12.23 9.10 -12.67
N VAL A 105 -11.27 9.30 -13.57
CA VAL A 105 -11.14 8.50 -14.81
C VAL A 105 -10.91 7.02 -14.47
N ILE A 106 -9.99 6.72 -13.56
CA ILE A 106 -9.69 5.33 -13.15
C ILE A 106 -10.87 4.69 -12.41
N SER A 107 -11.57 5.46 -11.56
CA SER A 107 -12.81 4.99 -10.90
C SER A 107 -13.87 4.59 -11.91
N LEU A 108 -14.11 5.43 -12.93
CA LEU A 108 -15.06 5.15 -14.00
C LEU A 108 -14.65 3.92 -14.83
N LEU A 109 -13.37 3.82 -15.18
CA LEU A 109 -12.83 2.65 -15.90
C LEU A 109 -13.01 1.37 -15.06
N PHE A 110 -12.77 1.43 -13.75
CA PHE A 110 -12.92 0.27 -12.87
C PHE A 110 -14.38 -0.21 -12.81
N ILE A 111 -15.34 0.73 -12.79
CA ILE A 111 -16.78 0.39 -12.89
C ILE A 111 -17.07 -0.30 -14.22
N LEU A 112 -16.60 0.24 -15.34
CA LEU A 112 -16.86 -0.29 -16.68
C LEU A 112 -16.30 -1.71 -16.88
N ILE A 113 -15.10 -1.98 -16.35
CA ILE A 113 -14.46 -3.30 -16.46
C ILE A 113 -14.83 -4.27 -15.33
N SER A 114 -15.65 -3.86 -14.36
CA SER A 114 -15.95 -4.65 -13.16
C SER A 114 -16.56 -6.02 -13.46
N THR A 115 -17.47 -6.12 -14.44
CA THR A 115 -18.09 -7.38 -14.83
C THR A 115 -17.12 -8.34 -15.53
N PRO A 116 -16.42 -7.96 -16.63
CA PRO A 116 -15.44 -8.84 -17.25
C PRO A 116 -14.30 -9.22 -16.30
N LEU A 117 -13.90 -8.31 -15.40
CA LEU A 117 -12.90 -8.59 -14.40
C LEU A 117 -13.37 -9.62 -13.38
N ALA A 118 -14.64 -9.53 -12.91
CA ALA A 118 -15.23 -10.53 -12.01
C ALA A 118 -15.24 -11.94 -12.63
N HIS A 119 -15.62 -12.07 -13.90
CA HIS A 119 -15.56 -13.35 -14.63
C HIS A 119 -14.12 -13.88 -14.74
N SER A 120 -13.17 -13.01 -15.02
CA SER A 120 -11.77 -13.39 -15.19
C SER A 120 -11.14 -13.89 -13.88
N VAL A 121 -11.48 -13.26 -12.74
CA VAL A 121 -10.95 -13.62 -11.41
C VAL A 121 -11.57 -14.91 -10.87
N LEU A 122 -12.87 -15.06 -11.02
CA LEU A 122 -13.61 -16.19 -10.43
C LEU A 122 -13.59 -17.43 -11.33
N GLY A 123 -13.34 -17.26 -12.63
CA GLY A 123 -13.28 -18.36 -13.59
C GLY A 123 -14.65 -18.87 -14.04
N SER A 124 -14.63 -19.95 -14.84
CA SER A 124 -15.82 -20.47 -15.53
C SER A 124 -16.79 -21.25 -14.65
N GLN A 125 -16.39 -21.63 -13.45
CA GLN A 125 -17.23 -22.39 -12.50
C GLN A 125 -18.04 -21.46 -11.56
N ALA A 126 -17.80 -20.14 -11.62
CA ALA A 126 -18.50 -19.17 -10.81
C ALA A 126 -20.00 -19.12 -11.17
N THR A 127 -20.84 -19.02 -10.15
CA THR A 127 -22.27 -18.76 -10.35
C THR A 127 -22.52 -17.30 -10.71
N ASP A 128 -23.67 -17.03 -11.35
CA ASP A 128 -24.08 -15.64 -11.63
C ASP A 128 -24.13 -14.79 -10.34
N THR A 129 -24.52 -15.41 -9.22
CA THR A 129 -24.54 -14.76 -7.91
C THR A 129 -23.12 -14.36 -7.46
N ASP A 130 -22.11 -15.21 -7.65
CA ASP A 130 -20.72 -14.89 -7.32
C ASP A 130 -20.21 -13.73 -8.18
N ILE A 131 -20.51 -13.74 -9.47
CA ILE A 131 -20.13 -12.66 -10.39
C ILE A 131 -20.76 -11.33 -9.95
N ILE A 132 -22.04 -11.32 -9.62
CA ILE A 132 -22.74 -10.12 -9.13
C ILE A 132 -22.12 -9.64 -7.82
N ARG A 133 -21.81 -10.53 -6.88
CA ARG A 133 -21.17 -10.20 -5.59
C ARG A 133 -19.78 -9.55 -5.80
N MET A 134 -18.95 -10.15 -6.65
CA MET A 134 -17.63 -9.62 -6.97
C MET A 134 -17.71 -8.27 -7.69
N ARG A 135 -18.55 -8.16 -8.72
CA ARG A 135 -18.80 -6.91 -9.44
C ARG A 135 -19.24 -5.80 -8.50
N ASN A 136 -20.23 -6.06 -7.64
CA ASN A 136 -20.70 -5.05 -6.68
C ASN A 136 -19.61 -4.61 -5.73
N THR A 137 -18.74 -5.54 -5.28
CA THR A 137 -17.57 -5.21 -4.44
C THR A 137 -16.62 -4.26 -5.18
N PHE A 138 -16.33 -4.51 -6.46
CA PHE A 138 -15.51 -3.61 -7.29
C PHE A 138 -16.15 -2.24 -7.46
N VAL A 139 -17.45 -2.19 -7.78
CA VAL A 139 -18.19 -0.94 -7.99
C VAL A 139 -18.23 -0.09 -6.73
N ILE A 140 -18.47 -0.67 -5.57
CA ILE A 140 -18.47 0.07 -4.30
C ILE A 140 -17.06 0.59 -3.97
N LEU A 141 -16.04 -0.24 -4.17
CA LEU A 141 -14.65 0.14 -3.88
C LEU A 141 -14.11 1.19 -4.86
N SER A 142 -14.66 1.27 -6.08
CA SER A 142 -14.26 2.30 -7.06
C SER A 142 -14.45 3.73 -6.54
N LEU A 143 -15.39 3.95 -5.62
CA LEU A 143 -15.60 5.24 -4.98
C LEU A 143 -14.36 5.73 -4.21
N ALA A 144 -13.61 4.79 -3.61
CA ALA A 144 -12.37 5.12 -2.93
C ALA A 144 -11.27 5.58 -3.90
N LEU A 145 -11.26 5.10 -5.15
CA LEU A 145 -10.32 5.54 -6.19
C LEU A 145 -10.51 7.01 -6.59
N PHE A 146 -11.69 7.57 -6.37
CA PHE A 146 -11.92 9.00 -6.56
C PHE A 146 -11.44 9.82 -5.36
N ILE A 147 -11.66 9.35 -4.14
CA ILE A 147 -11.41 10.11 -2.91
C ILE A 147 -9.95 10.05 -2.49
N ILE A 148 -9.35 8.86 -2.45
CA ILE A 148 -8.01 8.64 -1.88
C ILE A 148 -6.88 9.38 -2.65
N PRO A 149 -6.88 9.47 -3.99
CA PRO A 149 -5.86 10.26 -4.69
C PRO A 149 -5.86 11.73 -4.26
N VAL A 150 -7.02 12.32 -3.98
CA VAL A 150 -7.12 13.68 -3.47
C VAL A 150 -6.47 13.80 -2.09
N VAL A 151 -6.73 12.84 -1.19
CA VAL A 151 -6.05 12.76 0.12
C VAL A 151 -4.52 12.69 -0.05
N TYR A 152 -4.04 11.93 -1.05
CA TYR A 152 -2.62 11.80 -1.35
C TYR A 152 -1.98 13.11 -1.82
N SER A 153 -2.71 13.97 -2.55
CA SER A 153 -2.18 15.28 -2.95
C SER A 153 -1.89 16.17 -1.73
N TYR A 154 -2.82 16.22 -0.79
CA TYR A 154 -2.64 16.96 0.46
C TYR A 154 -1.51 16.40 1.32
N ARG A 155 -1.45 15.07 1.48
CA ARG A 155 -0.39 14.40 2.24
C ARG A 155 0.99 14.66 1.64
N GLY A 156 1.12 14.57 0.32
CA GLY A 156 2.36 14.90 -0.39
C GLY A 156 2.79 16.35 -0.17
N TYR A 157 1.85 17.29 -0.23
CA TYR A 157 2.10 18.69 0.06
C TYR A 157 2.61 18.89 1.49
N TYR A 158 1.90 18.39 2.51
CA TYR A 158 2.31 18.55 3.91
C TYR A 158 3.62 17.82 4.24
N GLN A 159 3.88 16.69 3.62
CA GLN A 159 5.16 16.00 3.71
C GLN A 159 6.31 16.87 3.14
N GLY A 160 6.09 17.53 2.00
CA GLY A 160 7.04 18.47 1.40
C GLY A 160 7.28 19.70 2.27
N MET A 161 6.25 20.21 2.95
CA MET A 161 6.33 21.29 3.92
C MET A 161 6.93 20.87 5.28
N LYS A 162 7.29 19.59 5.43
CA LYS A 162 7.83 18.98 6.67
C LYS A 162 6.84 18.91 7.84
N GLU A 163 5.53 19.06 7.55
CA GLU A 163 4.45 18.92 8.52
C GLU A 163 4.03 17.45 8.69
N LEU A 164 4.99 16.62 9.15
CA LEU A 164 4.84 15.16 9.24
C LEU A 164 3.79 14.72 10.27
N LYS A 165 3.46 15.56 11.24
CA LYS A 165 2.38 15.27 12.21
C LYS A 165 1.01 15.22 11.54
N ILE A 166 0.75 16.13 10.59
CA ILE A 166 -0.51 16.16 9.83
C ILE A 166 -0.65 14.89 9.01
N TYR A 167 0.44 14.50 8.32
CA TYR A 167 0.51 13.24 7.56
C TYR A 167 0.19 12.02 8.44
N ALA A 168 0.85 11.87 9.60
CA ALA A 168 0.66 10.75 10.51
C ALA A 168 -0.78 10.70 11.09
N ASN A 169 -1.26 11.83 11.59
CA ASN A 169 -2.59 11.91 12.19
C ASN A 169 -3.70 11.57 11.21
N THR A 170 -3.58 12.02 9.97
CA THR A 170 -4.60 11.72 8.93
C THR A 170 -4.61 10.26 8.54
N GLN A 171 -3.47 9.55 8.58
CA GLN A 171 -3.44 8.10 8.37
C GLN A 171 -4.12 7.32 9.49
N ILE A 172 -3.89 7.73 10.74
CA ILE A 172 -4.55 7.12 11.89
C ILE A 172 -6.06 7.36 11.81
N THR A 173 -6.50 8.59 11.54
CA THR A 173 -7.93 8.93 11.40
C THR A 173 -8.59 8.13 10.29
N GLU A 174 -7.96 8.04 9.11
CA GLU A 174 -8.45 7.23 7.99
C GLU A 174 -8.66 5.77 8.40
N GLN A 175 -7.65 5.18 9.04
CA GLN A 175 -7.71 3.78 9.44
C GLN A 175 -8.74 3.53 10.54
N LEU A 176 -8.82 4.40 11.55
CA LEU A 176 -9.82 4.28 12.62
C LEU A 176 -11.24 4.41 12.07
N ALA A 177 -11.50 5.44 11.27
CA ALA A 177 -12.82 5.65 10.67
C ALA A 177 -13.23 4.46 9.80
N ARG A 178 -12.30 3.94 8.98
CA ARG A 178 -12.52 2.75 8.17
C ARG A 178 -12.85 1.53 9.00
N VAL A 179 -12.05 1.23 10.04
CA VAL A 179 -12.22 0.03 10.87
C VAL A 179 -13.50 0.11 11.70
N LEU A 180 -13.77 1.26 12.30
CA LEU A 180 -15.02 1.47 13.06
C LEU A 180 -16.25 1.31 12.16
N PHE A 181 -16.22 1.85 10.95
CA PHE A 181 -17.32 1.72 10.00
C PHE A 181 -17.52 0.27 9.56
N LEU A 182 -16.46 -0.41 9.12
CA LEU A 182 -16.57 -1.78 8.62
C LEU A 182 -17.04 -2.77 9.71
N LEU A 183 -16.48 -2.67 10.92
CA LEU A 183 -16.90 -3.54 12.03
C LEU A 183 -18.28 -3.16 12.56
N GLY A 184 -18.53 -1.88 12.76
CA GLY A 184 -19.80 -1.38 13.31
C GLY A 184 -20.96 -1.67 12.35
N VAL A 185 -20.88 -1.18 11.12
CA VAL A 185 -21.95 -1.40 10.12
C VAL A 185 -22.03 -2.87 9.71
N GLY A 186 -20.90 -3.57 9.52
CA GLY A 186 -20.88 -4.99 9.21
C GLY A 186 -21.57 -5.82 10.30
N ALA A 187 -21.25 -5.59 11.57
CA ALA A 187 -21.91 -6.28 12.70
C ALA A 187 -23.41 -5.98 12.79
N ILE A 188 -23.81 -4.71 12.62
CA ILE A 188 -25.22 -4.31 12.63
C ILE A 188 -25.99 -5.05 11.52
N VAL A 189 -25.46 -5.05 10.31
CA VAL A 189 -26.11 -5.67 9.14
C VAL A 189 -26.27 -7.18 9.31
N VAL A 190 -25.23 -7.86 9.77
CA VAL A 190 -25.20 -9.32 9.88
C VAL A 190 -25.89 -9.83 11.14
N TYR A 191 -25.60 -9.24 12.31
CA TYR A 191 -26.08 -9.77 13.59
C TYR A 191 -27.39 -9.16 14.08
N ILE A 192 -27.68 -7.89 13.74
CA ILE A 192 -28.93 -7.24 14.17
C ILE A 192 -30.03 -7.42 13.12
N PHE A 193 -29.69 -7.14 11.86
CA PHE A 193 -30.68 -7.28 10.77
C PHE A 193 -30.73 -8.67 10.16
N HIS A 194 -29.81 -9.59 10.53
CA HIS A 194 -29.74 -10.97 10.04
C HIS A 194 -29.71 -11.07 8.50
N LEU A 195 -29.03 -10.11 7.85
CA LEU A 195 -28.91 -10.09 6.40
C LEU A 195 -27.70 -10.92 5.94
N ASP A 196 -27.57 -11.13 4.61
CA ASP A 196 -26.49 -11.90 4.02
C ASP A 196 -25.12 -11.30 4.40
N GLN A 197 -24.19 -12.18 4.79
CA GLN A 197 -22.82 -11.84 5.16
C GLN A 197 -22.07 -11.04 4.07
N ILE A 198 -22.44 -11.16 2.79
CA ILE A 198 -21.88 -10.38 1.70
C ILE A 198 -22.05 -8.87 1.89
N LEU A 199 -23.11 -8.45 2.56
CA LEU A 199 -23.33 -7.04 2.87
C LEU A 199 -22.29 -6.49 3.87
N GLY A 200 -21.73 -7.37 4.71
CA GLY A 200 -20.56 -7.05 5.53
C GLY A 200 -19.31 -6.75 4.69
N ILE A 201 -19.12 -7.47 3.58
CA ILE A 201 -18.04 -7.16 2.60
C ILE A 201 -18.30 -5.79 1.95
N TYR A 202 -19.54 -5.51 1.53
CA TYR A 202 -19.88 -4.21 0.93
C TYR A 202 -19.68 -3.06 1.92
N ALA A 203 -20.03 -3.25 3.19
CA ALA A 203 -19.73 -2.29 4.24
C ALA A 203 -18.21 -2.10 4.41
N ALA A 204 -17.43 -3.18 4.38
CA ALA A 204 -15.99 -3.11 4.53
C ALA A 204 -15.31 -2.32 3.41
N VAL A 205 -15.66 -2.57 2.14
CA VAL A 205 -15.08 -1.83 1.02
C VAL A 205 -15.57 -0.37 0.97
N LEU A 206 -16.82 -0.11 1.35
CA LEU A 206 -17.34 1.25 1.51
C LEU A 206 -16.60 2.00 2.64
N GLY A 207 -16.22 1.30 3.70
CA GLY A 207 -15.42 1.83 4.81
C GLY A 207 -14.13 2.49 4.36
N THR A 208 -13.53 2.05 3.24
CA THR A 208 -12.35 2.71 2.66
C THR A 208 -12.66 4.12 2.17
N SER A 209 -13.79 4.29 1.49
CA SER A 209 -14.24 5.61 1.04
C SER A 209 -14.59 6.52 2.23
N ILE A 210 -15.24 5.97 3.24
CA ILE A 210 -15.58 6.68 4.48
C ILE A 210 -14.31 7.12 5.21
N GLY A 211 -13.33 6.23 5.38
CA GLY A 211 -12.03 6.57 5.96
C GLY A 211 -11.34 7.70 5.19
N GLY A 212 -11.33 7.62 3.86
CA GLY A 212 -10.81 8.67 2.99
C GLY A 212 -11.51 10.02 3.15
N ILE A 213 -12.85 10.01 3.28
CA ILE A 213 -13.65 11.24 3.52
C ILE A 213 -13.25 11.87 4.87
N PHE A 214 -13.15 11.09 5.95
CA PHE A 214 -12.74 11.61 7.25
C PHE A 214 -11.33 12.18 7.22
N ALA A 215 -10.39 11.50 6.55
CA ALA A 215 -9.03 12.03 6.35
C ALA A 215 -9.04 13.32 5.54
N LEU A 216 -9.85 13.41 4.47
CA LEU A 216 -9.96 14.60 3.64
C LEU A 216 -10.55 15.78 4.42
N ILE A 217 -11.61 15.55 5.18
CA ILE A 217 -12.22 16.57 6.06
C ILE A 217 -11.18 17.09 7.05
N GLN A 218 -10.43 16.20 7.71
CA GLN A 218 -9.37 16.59 8.64
C GLN A 218 -8.29 17.42 7.94
N LEU A 219 -7.84 17.01 6.75
CA LEU A 219 -6.86 17.76 5.95
C LEU A 219 -7.38 19.14 5.57
N MET A 220 -8.64 19.26 5.15
CA MET A 220 -9.25 20.54 4.82
C MET A 220 -9.34 21.49 6.03
N PHE A 221 -9.57 20.95 7.24
CA PHE A 221 -9.53 21.77 8.46
C PHE A 221 -8.12 22.29 8.77
N PHE A 222 -7.09 21.46 8.62
CA PHE A 222 -5.71 21.90 8.79
C PHE A 222 -5.33 22.92 7.72
N ASP A 223 -5.78 22.71 6.52
CA ASP A 223 -5.49 23.53 5.37
C ASP A 223 -6.00 24.97 5.51
N ARG A 224 -7.21 25.16 6.01
CA ARG A 224 -7.78 26.49 6.27
C ARG A 224 -6.88 27.39 7.12
N LYS A 225 -6.05 26.80 7.99
CA LYS A 225 -5.15 27.56 8.86
C LYS A 225 -3.76 27.73 8.26
N HIS A 226 -3.16 26.65 7.75
CA HIS A 226 -1.76 26.65 7.34
C HIS A 226 -1.55 27.05 5.89
N PHE A 227 -2.50 26.80 5.02
CA PHE A 227 -2.35 27.15 3.61
C PHE A 227 -2.57 28.65 3.34
N LEU A 228 -3.42 29.30 4.12
CA LEU A 228 -3.61 30.76 4.03
C LEU A 228 -2.31 31.52 4.32
N GLU A 229 -1.51 31.07 5.29
CA GLU A 229 -0.20 31.67 5.56
C GLU A 229 0.75 31.54 4.35
N ILE A 230 0.71 30.42 3.65
CA ILE A 230 1.53 30.19 2.44
C ILE A 230 1.00 30.99 1.25
N GLU A 231 -0.33 31.15 1.11
CA GLU A 231 -0.92 32.02 0.06
C GLU A 231 -0.55 33.49 0.28
N GLN A 232 -0.55 33.98 1.51
CA GLN A 232 -0.11 35.35 1.85
C GLN A 232 1.37 35.54 1.49
N LEU A 233 2.26 34.62 1.85
CA LEU A 233 3.67 34.68 1.47
C LEU A 233 3.87 34.62 -0.06
N ALA A 234 3.00 33.91 -0.77
CA ALA A 234 3.03 33.87 -2.23
C ALA A 234 2.56 35.21 -2.85
N GLU A 235 1.58 35.89 -2.24
CA GLU A 235 1.13 37.20 -2.70
C GLU A 235 2.21 38.29 -2.53
N GLU A 236 2.99 38.23 -1.44
CA GLU A 236 4.10 39.13 -1.16
C GLU A 236 5.33 38.93 -2.07
N GLN A 237 5.45 37.76 -2.69
CA GLN A 237 6.58 37.40 -3.55
C GLN A 237 6.55 38.19 -4.86
N GLN A 238 7.68 38.83 -5.23
CA GLN A 238 7.80 39.56 -6.47
C GLN A 238 8.07 38.67 -7.70
N GLU A 239 8.84 37.61 -7.50
CA GLU A 239 9.18 36.66 -8.58
C GLU A 239 7.94 35.89 -9.05
N GLU A 240 7.87 35.60 -10.35
CA GLU A 240 6.80 34.78 -10.93
C GLU A 240 7.00 33.28 -10.58
N ALA A 241 5.88 32.55 -10.54
CA ALA A 241 5.93 31.12 -10.39
C ALA A 241 6.59 30.44 -11.60
N VAL A 242 7.21 29.31 -11.39
CA VAL A 242 7.74 28.46 -12.48
C VAL A 242 6.61 28.06 -13.43
N ASP A 243 6.91 27.92 -14.72
CA ASP A 243 5.90 27.55 -15.72
C ASP A 243 5.25 26.20 -15.38
N LYS A 244 3.94 26.15 -15.62
CA LYS A 244 3.12 24.93 -15.40
C LYS A 244 3.65 23.72 -16.16
N TYR A 245 4.17 23.91 -17.38
CA TYR A 245 4.73 22.84 -18.19
C TYR A 245 5.99 22.23 -17.57
N ASP A 246 6.85 23.03 -16.95
CA ASP A 246 8.04 22.57 -16.30
C ASP A 246 7.70 21.73 -15.05
N ILE A 247 6.70 22.17 -14.28
CA ILE A 247 6.18 21.40 -13.13
C ILE A 247 5.56 20.08 -13.59
N LEU A 248 4.76 20.07 -14.66
CA LEU A 248 4.19 18.84 -15.23
C LEU A 248 5.28 17.86 -15.69
N LYS A 249 6.32 18.39 -16.34
CA LYS A 249 7.47 17.60 -16.77
C LYS A 249 8.22 17.01 -15.58
N GLU A 250 8.42 17.79 -14.51
CA GLU A 250 8.99 17.25 -13.26
C GLU A 250 8.12 16.13 -12.69
N PHE A 251 6.79 16.28 -12.62
CA PHE A 251 5.88 15.22 -12.17
C PHE A 251 6.06 13.94 -12.99
N ILE A 252 6.05 14.01 -14.31
CA ILE A 252 6.19 12.83 -15.18
C ILE A 252 7.54 12.13 -14.96
N ILE A 253 8.63 12.90 -14.92
CA ILE A 253 9.98 12.35 -14.74
C ILE A 253 10.14 11.62 -13.40
N PHE A 254 9.53 12.15 -12.34
CA PHE A 254 9.58 11.51 -11.02
C PHE A 254 8.61 10.33 -10.92
N SER A 255 7.41 10.43 -11.51
CA SER A 255 6.33 9.46 -11.31
C SER A 255 6.53 8.14 -12.04
N ILE A 256 7.00 8.16 -13.29
CA ILE A 256 7.10 6.94 -14.12
C ILE A 256 7.97 5.84 -13.49
N PRO A 257 9.19 6.11 -13.00
CA PRO A 257 10.01 5.07 -12.37
C PRO A 257 9.36 4.48 -11.12
N TYR A 258 8.73 5.33 -10.28
CA TYR A 258 8.02 4.86 -9.09
C TYR A 258 6.81 3.99 -9.43
N LEU A 259 6.06 4.36 -10.46
CA LEU A 259 4.92 3.59 -10.95
C LEU A 259 5.35 2.18 -11.38
N LEU A 260 6.38 2.09 -12.22
CA LEU A 260 6.88 0.81 -12.71
C LEU A 260 7.38 -0.10 -11.58
N VAL A 261 8.18 0.43 -10.66
CA VAL A 261 8.67 -0.32 -9.50
C VAL A 261 7.51 -0.77 -8.61
N SER A 262 6.50 0.08 -8.42
CA SER A 262 5.35 -0.21 -7.56
C SER A 262 4.45 -1.30 -8.14
N ILE A 263 4.14 -1.24 -9.45
CA ILE A 263 3.33 -2.26 -10.13
C ILE A 263 4.06 -3.60 -10.16
N LEU A 264 5.32 -3.60 -10.56
CA LEU A 264 6.13 -4.83 -10.62
C LEU A 264 6.38 -5.42 -9.22
N GLY A 265 6.53 -4.56 -8.20
CA GLY A 265 6.68 -5.00 -6.81
C GLY A 265 5.46 -5.72 -6.23
N ASN A 266 4.25 -5.41 -6.73
CA ASN A 266 3.00 -6.08 -6.33
C ASN A 266 2.57 -7.18 -7.32
N SER A 267 3.42 -7.56 -8.25
CA SER A 267 3.10 -8.50 -9.32
C SER A 267 2.66 -9.87 -8.83
N GLN A 268 3.20 -10.34 -7.72
CA GLN A 268 2.84 -11.64 -7.14
C GLN A 268 1.37 -11.70 -6.74
N THR A 269 0.91 -10.75 -5.93
CA THR A 269 -0.48 -10.67 -5.49
C THR A 269 -1.44 -10.51 -6.68
N LEU A 270 -1.01 -9.76 -7.72
CA LEU A 270 -1.78 -9.63 -8.97
C LEU A 270 -1.95 -10.97 -9.69
N ILE A 271 -0.87 -11.72 -9.86
CA ILE A 271 -0.90 -13.02 -10.54
C ILE A 271 -1.77 -13.99 -9.75
N ASN A 272 -1.59 -14.06 -8.45
CA ASN A 272 -2.41 -14.90 -7.58
C ASN A 272 -3.89 -14.53 -7.71
N THR A 273 -4.23 -13.24 -7.60
CA THR A 273 -5.63 -12.79 -7.68
C THR A 273 -6.26 -13.12 -9.03
N GLN A 274 -5.51 -12.99 -10.12
CA GLN A 274 -6.03 -13.20 -11.47
C GLN A 274 -6.15 -14.68 -11.83
N PHE A 275 -5.22 -15.52 -11.38
CA PHE A 275 -5.08 -16.87 -11.91
C PHE A 275 -5.31 -17.99 -10.91
N PHE A 276 -5.34 -17.72 -9.59
CA PHE A 276 -5.41 -18.77 -8.58
C PHE A 276 -6.68 -19.62 -8.70
N ILE A 277 -7.86 -19.01 -8.61
CA ILE A 277 -9.14 -19.72 -8.64
C ILE A 277 -9.32 -20.47 -9.98
N PRO A 278 -9.12 -19.83 -11.16
CA PRO A 278 -9.20 -20.52 -12.43
C PRO A 278 -8.19 -21.67 -12.60
N ALA A 279 -6.98 -21.53 -12.07
CA ALA A 279 -5.95 -22.58 -12.17
C ALA A 279 -6.27 -23.75 -11.22
N ALA A 280 -6.63 -23.48 -9.97
CA ALA A 280 -6.99 -24.49 -8.98
C ALA A 280 -8.18 -25.33 -9.44
N THR A 281 -9.23 -24.71 -9.97
CA THR A 281 -10.39 -25.41 -10.50
C THR A 281 -10.08 -26.24 -11.76
N LYS A 282 -9.19 -25.75 -12.63
CA LYS A 282 -8.69 -26.54 -13.78
C LYS A 282 -7.89 -27.76 -13.36
N LEU A 283 -7.18 -27.70 -12.23
CA LEU A 283 -6.42 -28.81 -11.67
C LEU A 283 -7.27 -29.78 -10.84
N GLY A 284 -8.59 -29.58 -10.79
CA GLY A 284 -9.55 -30.51 -10.15
C GLY A 284 -9.96 -30.15 -8.72
N MET A 285 -9.53 -28.98 -8.20
CA MET A 285 -9.98 -28.49 -6.89
C MET A 285 -11.44 -28.00 -6.99
N GLY A 286 -12.22 -28.20 -5.93
CA GLY A 286 -13.56 -27.66 -5.84
C GLY A 286 -13.56 -26.11 -5.87
N TYR A 287 -14.56 -25.50 -6.50
CA TYR A 287 -14.63 -24.04 -6.63
C TYR A 287 -14.67 -23.32 -5.28
N ASP A 288 -15.50 -23.80 -4.35
CA ASP A 288 -15.61 -23.18 -3.02
C ASP A 288 -14.34 -23.40 -2.20
N GLU A 289 -13.67 -24.54 -2.34
CA GLU A 289 -12.38 -24.83 -1.75
C GLU A 289 -11.29 -23.90 -2.31
N ALA A 290 -11.26 -23.67 -3.61
CA ALA A 290 -10.31 -22.73 -4.24
C ALA A 290 -10.51 -21.30 -3.73
N LYS A 291 -11.76 -20.84 -3.59
CA LYS A 291 -12.08 -19.53 -2.99
C LYS A 291 -11.64 -19.44 -1.54
N LEU A 292 -11.86 -20.49 -0.77
CA LEU A 292 -11.47 -20.57 0.64
C LEU A 292 -9.94 -20.43 0.78
N ILE A 293 -9.18 -21.26 0.07
CA ILE A 293 -7.72 -21.24 0.12
C ILE A 293 -7.16 -19.91 -0.38
N TYR A 294 -7.70 -19.37 -1.47
CA TYR A 294 -7.34 -18.04 -1.96
C TYR A 294 -7.51 -16.97 -0.87
N SER A 295 -8.64 -16.99 -0.14
CA SER A 295 -8.89 -16.04 0.93
C SER A 295 -7.93 -16.23 2.13
N ILE A 296 -7.53 -17.46 2.41
CA ILE A 296 -6.54 -17.77 3.46
C ILE A 296 -5.18 -17.16 3.08
N ILE A 297 -4.71 -17.39 1.87
CA ILE A 297 -3.42 -16.87 1.38
C ILE A 297 -3.42 -15.34 1.37
N GLU A 298 -4.37 -14.73 0.67
CA GLU A 298 -4.35 -13.29 0.36
C GLU A 298 -4.96 -12.41 1.47
N THR A 299 -5.60 -12.99 2.47
CA THR A 299 -6.12 -12.23 3.61
C THR A 299 -5.44 -12.63 4.92
N ASN A 300 -5.55 -13.90 5.33
CA ASN A 300 -5.08 -14.32 6.64
C ASN A 300 -3.55 -14.33 6.71
N CYS A 301 -2.90 -15.02 5.76
CA CYS A 301 -1.44 -15.13 5.72
C CYS A 301 -0.78 -13.79 5.38
N ASP A 302 -1.35 -12.99 4.46
CA ASP A 302 -0.84 -11.66 4.13
C ASP A 302 -0.80 -10.73 5.36
N LYS A 303 -1.84 -10.76 6.21
CA LYS A 303 -1.86 -9.96 7.44
C LYS A 303 -0.79 -10.38 8.43
N LEU A 304 -0.54 -11.68 8.59
CA LEU A 304 0.50 -12.20 9.47
C LEU A 304 1.91 -11.86 8.92
N THR A 305 2.15 -12.11 7.64
CA THR A 305 3.44 -11.80 7.00
C THR A 305 3.71 -10.31 6.87
N SER A 306 2.69 -9.45 7.00
CA SER A 306 2.89 -8.00 7.09
C SER A 306 3.65 -7.57 8.35
N ILE A 307 3.72 -8.39 9.41
CA ILE A 307 4.47 -8.09 10.64
C ILE A 307 5.96 -7.87 10.35
N PRO A 308 6.71 -8.83 9.79
CA PRO A 308 8.11 -8.60 9.43
C PRO A 308 8.28 -7.50 8.37
N GLN A 309 7.31 -7.29 7.47
CA GLN A 309 7.37 -6.24 6.45
C GLN A 309 7.37 -4.82 7.04
N VAL A 310 6.88 -4.61 8.26
CA VAL A 310 6.97 -3.31 8.93
C VAL A 310 8.42 -2.86 9.11
N LEU A 311 9.35 -3.80 9.30
CA LEU A 311 10.78 -3.51 9.39
C LEU A 311 11.28 -2.81 8.11
N SER A 312 10.84 -3.26 6.93
CA SER A 312 11.29 -2.71 5.66
C SER A 312 10.95 -1.23 5.48
N ILE A 313 9.83 -0.77 6.05
CA ILE A 313 9.42 0.63 5.97
C ILE A 313 10.40 1.52 6.75
N GLY A 314 10.73 1.12 7.98
CA GLY A 314 11.66 1.84 8.82
C GLY A 314 13.08 1.89 8.24
N PHE A 315 13.58 0.75 7.80
CA PHE A 315 14.92 0.64 7.24
C PHE A 315 15.04 1.29 5.86
N SER A 316 14.07 1.15 4.98
CA SER A 316 14.04 1.84 3.68
C SER A 316 14.03 3.36 3.83
N ALA A 317 13.23 3.88 4.76
CA ALA A 317 13.20 5.32 5.03
C ALA A 317 14.49 5.83 5.70
N GLY A 318 15.09 5.02 6.57
CA GLY A 318 16.29 5.36 7.32
C GLY A 318 17.57 5.34 6.49
N ILE A 319 17.76 4.32 5.65
CA ILE A 319 19.03 4.12 4.92
C ILE A 319 19.28 5.15 3.82
N VAL A 320 18.23 5.61 3.14
CA VAL A 320 18.33 6.52 1.98
C VAL A 320 19.09 7.81 2.28
N PRO A 321 18.82 8.57 3.37
CA PRO A 321 19.60 9.78 3.69
C PRO A 321 21.08 9.52 3.94
N TYR A 322 21.43 8.43 4.64
CA TYR A 322 22.83 8.08 4.93
C TYR A 322 23.59 7.71 3.66
N MET A 323 22.98 6.89 2.79
CA MET A 323 23.58 6.54 1.51
C MET A 323 23.74 7.77 0.60
N THR A 324 22.74 8.66 0.56
CA THR A 324 22.79 9.88 -0.26
C THR A 324 23.96 10.77 0.17
N VAL A 325 24.13 11.01 1.46
CA VAL A 325 25.23 11.82 1.98
C VAL A 325 26.59 11.18 1.68
N SER A 326 26.74 9.87 1.90
CA SER A 326 27.98 9.15 1.59
C SER A 326 28.32 9.18 0.10
N LEU A 327 27.31 9.06 -0.77
CA LEU A 327 27.47 9.13 -2.22
C LEU A 327 27.88 10.53 -2.69
N GLU A 328 27.23 11.58 -2.16
CA GLU A 328 27.56 12.98 -2.50
C GLU A 328 28.99 13.36 -2.06
N ASN A 329 29.41 12.87 -0.88
CA ASN A 329 30.77 13.08 -0.37
C ASN A 329 31.81 12.15 -1.03
N ARG A 330 31.42 11.24 -1.92
CA ARG A 330 32.26 10.19 -2.53
C ARG A 330 32.95 9.29 -1.48
N ASP A 331 32.37 9.15 -0.31
CA ASP A 331 32.85 8.26 0.75
C ASP A 331 32.27 6.85 0.56
N PHE A 332 32.87 6.10 -0.37
CA PHE A 332 32.44 4.74 -0.70
C PHE A 332 32.64 3.75 0.45
N LYS A 333 33.58 4.05 1.40
CA LYS A 333 33.77 3.19 2.56
C LYS A 333 32.59 3.33 3.53
N ALA A 334 32.20 4.55 3.85
CA ALA A 334 31.01 4.80 4.67
C ALA A 334 29.72 4.30 3.97
N LEU A 335 29.65 4.42 2.64
CA LEU A 335 28.53 3.90 1.85
C LEU A 335 28.38 2.38 2.02
N ASN A 336 29.47 1.62 1.86
CA ASN A 336 29.44 0.15 2.01
C ASN A 336 29.09 -0.25 3.44
N ILE A 337 29.65 0.39 4.46
CA ILE A 337 29.32 0.12 5.87
C ILE A 337 27.80 0.35 6.11
N ASN A 338 27.24 1.46 5.63
CA ASN A 338 25.81 1.74 5.80
C ASN A 338 24.94 0.68 5.14
N ILE A 339 25.31 0.17 3.95
CA ILE A 339 24.59 -0.89 3.23
C ILE A 339 24.69 -2.20 4.01
N GLU A 340 25.90 -2.60 4.41
CA GLU A 340 26.18 -3.82 5.17
C GLU A 340 25.40 -3.81 6.50
N ASP A 341 25.51 -2.76 7.30
CA ASP A 341 24.84 -2.62 8.59
C ASP A 341 23.30 -2.71 8.44
N CYS A 342 22.75 -2.11 7.37
CA CYS A 342 21.31 -2.18 7.11
C CYS A 342 20.88 -3.61 6.73
N LEU A 343 21.57 -4.25 5.80
CA LEU A 343 21.27 -5.60 5.36
C LEU A 343 21.43 -6.61 6.49
N ASP A 344 22.54 -6.54 7.24
CA ASP A 344 22.83 -7.41 8.37
C ASP A 344 21.76 -7.28 9.46
N THR A 345 21.33 -6.06 9.78
CA THR A 345 20.26 -5.85 10.78
C THR A 345 18.94 -6.46 10.34
N VAL A 346 18.56 -6.26 9.07
CA VAL A 346 17.30 -6.80 8.56
C VAL A 346 17.35 -8.32 8.42
N LEU A 347 18.50 -8.87 8.02
CA LEU A 347 18.72 -10.31 8.00
C LEU A 347 18.64 -10.91 9.41
N TYR A 348 19.35 -10.28 10.37
CA TYR A 348 19.41 -10.76 11.74
C TYR A 348 18.05 -10.76 12.45
N ILE A 349 17.17 -9.80 12.15
CA ILE A 349 15.82 -9.71 12.75
C ILE A 349 14.80 -10.43 11.87
N GLY A 350 14.77 -10.14 10.57
CA GLY A 350 13.72 -10.60 9.65
C GLY A 350 13.75 -12.11 9.42
N LEU A 351 14.92 -12.68 9.27
CA LEU A 351 15.05 -14.11 8.99
C LEU A 351 14.58 -14.96 10.17
N PRO A 352 15.02 -14.76 11.44
CA PRO A 352 14.50 -15.52 12.58
C PRO A 352 13.00 -15.33 12.79
N VAL A 353 12.45 -14.14 12.58
CA VAL A 353 11.00 -13.87 12.72
C VAL A 353 10.22 -14.68 11.69
N CYS A 354 10.64 -14.70 10.43
CA CYS A 354 9.98 -15.47 9.38
C CYS A 354 10.08 -17.00 9.62
N PHE A 355 11.25 -17.48 10.05
CA PHE A 355 11.41 -18.89 10.40
C PHE A 355 10.60 -19.28 11.66
N ALA A 356 10.55 -18.43 12.67
CA ALA A 356 9.72 -18.64 13.85
C ALA A 356 8.23 -18.70 13.48
N MET A 357 7.78 -17.81 12.59
CA MET A 357 6.41 -17.85 12.07
C MET A 357 6.11 -19.15 11.32
N ALA A 358 7.04 -19.62 10.50
CA ALA A 358 6.88 -20.89 9.78
C ALA A 358 6.86 -22.09 10.75
N ALA A 359 7.77 -22.12 11.75
CA ALA A 359 7.87 -23.18 12.73
C ALA A 359 6.68 -23.20 13.71
N LEU A 360 6.16 -22.04 14.07
CA LEU A 360 5.03 -21.86 14.97
C LEU A 360 3.72 -21.56 14.22
N ALA A 361 3.62 -21.96 12.94
CA ALA A 361 2.46 -21.64 12.10
C ALA A 361 1.15 -22.16 12.71
N GLU A 362 1.15 -23.36 13.26
CA GLU A 362 -0.04 -23.97 13.86
C GLU A 362 -0.55 -23.17 15.07
N PRO A 363 0.23 -22.93 16.14
CA PRO A 363 -0.26 -22.16 17.28
C PRO A 363 -0.58 -20.71 16.90
N ILE A 364 0.17 -20.08 15.99
CA ILE A 364 -0.11 -18.72 15.54
C ILE A 364 -1.45 -18.66 14.79
N TYR A 365 -1.67 -19.58 13.86
CA TYR A 365 -2.91 -19.59 13.08
C TYR A 365 -4.11 -19.94 13.95
N PHE A 366 -3.97 -20.89 14.87
CA PHE A 366 -5.00 -21.28 15.82
C PHE A 366 -5.42 -20.10 16.72
N ILE A 367 -4.46 -19.39 17.31
CA ILE A 367 -4.75 -18.25 18.21
C ILE A 367 -5.41 -17.11 17.44
N MET A 368 -4.97 -16.86 16.19
CA MET A 368 -5.47 -15.73 15.41
C MET A 368 -6.81 -15.98 14.71
N TYR A 369 -7.09 -17.24 14.33
CA TYR A 369 -8.25 -17.59 13.48
C TYR A 369 -9.13 -18.72 14.02
N ASP A 370 -9.00 -19.02 15.31
CA ASP A 370 -9.92 -19.88 16.07
C ASP A 370 -10.01 -21.34 15.57
N GLY A 371 -8.94 -21.84 14.99
CA GLY A 371 -8.81 -23.22 14.52
C GLY A 371 -9.66 -23.60 13.31
N ASN A 372 -10.44 -22.68 12.77
CA ASN A 372 -11.17 -22.92 11.53
C ASN A 372 -10.22 -23.01 10.33
N GLU A 373 -10.45 -23.96 9.43
CA GLU A 373 -9.59 -24.23 8.26
C GLU A 373 -8.10 -24.39 8.62
N LEU A 374 -7.81 -24.99 9.80
CA LEU A 374 -6.47 -25.05 10.39
C LEU A 374 -5.47 -25.73 9.45
N GLU A 375 -5.85 -26.82 8.81
CA GLU A 375 -4.98 -27.57 7.91
C GLU A 375 -4.46 -26.72 6.74
N TYR A 376 -5.37 -26.02 6.04
CA TYR A 376 -4.99 -25.11 4.97
C TYR A 376 -4.22 -23.90 5.51
N GLY A 377 -4.67 -23.35 6.64
CA GLY A 377 -4.09 -22.16 7.24
C GLY A 377 -2.65 -22.35 7.69
N VAL A 378 -2.34 -23.48 8.33
CA VAL A 378 -0.98 -23.83 8.78
C VAL A 378 -0.06 -23.96 7.57
N THR A 379 -0.44 -24.77 6.59
CA THR A 379 0.38 -25.00 5.39
C THR A 379 0.60 -23.69 4.61
N CYS A 380 -0.46 -22.90 4.39
CA CYS A 380 -0.33 -21.60 3.73
C CYS A 380 0.58 -20.65 4.52
N LEU A 381 0.46 -20.59 5.85
CA LEU A 381 1.27 -19.70 6.68
C LEU A 381 2.75 -20.12 6.68
N GLN A 382 3.06 -21.41 6.70
CA GLN A 382 4.43 -21.90 6.60
C GLN A 382 5.11 -21.40 5.33
N TRP A 383 4.50 -21.59 4.17
CA TRP A 383 5.05 -21.15 2.87
C TRP A 383 5.05 -19.63 2.75
N SER A 384 3.96 -18.96 3.15
CA SER A 384 3.88 -17.51 3.11
C SER A 384 4.89 -16.82 4.03
N SER A 385 5.28 -17.46 5.15
CA SER A 385 6.30 -16.91 6.07
C SER A 385 7.69 -16.92 5.45
N LEU A 386 8.03 -17.96 4.68
CA LEU A 386 9.30 -18.00 3.92
C LEU A 386 9.31 -16.91 2.83
N LEU A 387 8.22 -16.77 2.12
CA LEU A 387 8.04 -15.67 1.16
C LEU A 387 8.08 -14.31 1.87
N GLY A 388 7.54 -14.18 3.07
CA GLY A 388 7.52 -12.98 3.90
C GLY A 388 8.90 -12.36 4.11
N PHE A 389 9.94 -13.19 4.18
CA PHE A 389 11.32 -12.74 4.23
C PHE A 389 11.72 -12.01 2.93
N CYS A 390 11.43 -12.60 1.77
CA CYS A 390 11.72 -11.97 0.46
C CYS A 390 10.96 -10.66 0.27
N THR A 391 9.68 -10.62 0.67
CA THR A 391 8.84 -9.40 0.58
C THR A 391 9.27 -8.31 1.55
N THR A 392 9.93 -8.66 2.66
CA THR A 392 10.55 -7.70 3.59
C THR A 392 11.83 -7.10 3.00
N MET A 393 12.67 -7.91 2.35
CA MET A 393 13.94 -7.47 1.76
C MET A 393 13.76 -6.63 0.49
N THR A 394 12.79 -6.95 -0.34
CA THR A 394 12.58 -6.32 -1.66
C THR A 394 12.47 -4.78 -1.61
N PRO A 395 11.66 -4.15 -0.73
CA PRO A 395 11.56 -2.68 -0.67
C PRO A 395 12.87 -2.01 -0.24
N ILE A 396 13.65 -2.67 0.63
CA ILE A 396 14.94 -2.17 1.11
C ILE A 396 15.96 -2.18 -0.02
N CYS A 397 16.10 -3.31 -0.70
CA CYS A 397 16.99 -3.45 -1.86
C CYS A 397 16.62 -2.46 -2.97
N ASN A 398 15.33 -2.29 -3.27
CA ASN A 398 14.86 -1.32 -4.25
C ASN A 398 15.21 0.11 -3.85
N SER A 399 15.03 0.50 -2.57
CA SER A 399 15.39 1.82 -2.07
C SER A 399 16.89 2.10 -2.20
N MET A 400 17.74 1.11 -1.90
CA MET A 400 19.18 1.18 -2.09
C MET A 400 19.54 1.35 -3.57
N MET A 401 18.99 0.52 -4.45
CA MET A 401 19.25 0.60 -5.89
C MET A 401 18.80 1.93 -6.50
N LEU A 402 17.65 2.45 -6.09
CA LEU A 402 17.15 3.75 -6.56
C LEU A 402 18.07 4.89 -6.09
N THR A 403 18.56 4.84 -4.85
CA THR A 403 19.50 5.82 -4.29
C THR A 403 20.84 5.80 -5.01
N LEU A 404 21.34 4.61 -5.36
CA LEU A 404 22.56 4.40 -6.15
C LEU A 404 22.37 4.71 -7.65
N ARG A 405 21.20 5.20 -8.06
CA ARG A 405 20.83 5.52 -9.45
C ARG A 405 20.73 4.30 -10.39
N PHE A 406 20.64 3.08 -9.84
CA PHE A 406 20.45 1.84 -10.61
C PHE A 406 18.98 1.58 -10.96
N ARG A 407 18.25 2.62 -11.40
CA ARG A 407 16.80 2.55 -11.69
C ARG A 407 16.46 1.51 -12.74
N LYS A 408 17.23 1.44 -13.82
CA LYS A 408 17.01 0.48 -14.92
C LYS A 408 17.17 -0.96 -14.46
N GLN A 409 18.20 -1.23 -13.66
CA GLN A 409 18.49 -2.56 -13.12
C GLN A 409 17.38 -3.00 -12.14
N SER A 410 16.92 -2.10 -11.25
CA SER A 410 15.81 -2.40 -10.33
C SER A 410 14.54 -2.80 -11.08
N ILE A 411 14.14 -2.03 -12.10
CA ILE A 411 13.00 -2.35 -12.96
C ILE A 411 13.21 -3.68 -13.69
N PHE A 412 14.39 -3.90 -14.22
CA PHE A 412 14.72 -5.14 -14.96
C PHE A 412 14.60 -6.37 -14.07
N TYR A 413 15.17 -6.36 -12.85
CA TYR A 413 15.08 -7.50 -11.93
C TYR A 413 13.65 -7.77 -11.47
N LEU A 414 12.86 -6.74 -11.20
CA LEU A 414 11.44 -6.89 -10.88
C LEU A 414 10.64 -7.47 -12.07
N ALA A 415 10.94 -7.01 -13.29
CA ALA A 415 10.31 -7.54 -14.50
C ALA A 415 10.69 -9.01 -14.76
N CYS A 416 11.95 -9.40 -14.51
CA CYS A 416 12.36 -10.80 -14.55
C CYS A 416 11.60 -11.65 -13.51
N GLY A 417 11.47 -11.18 -12.28
CA GLY A 417 10.69 -11.85 -11.24
C GLY A 417 9.23 -12.04 -11.64
N PHE A 418 8.61 -10.99 -12.20
CA PHE A 418 7.26 -11.07 -12.75
C PHE A 418 7.13 -12.13 -13.85
N ALA A 419 8.05 -12.11 -14.83
CA ALA A 419 8.04 -13.08 -15.93
C ALA A 419 8.24 -14.52 -15.44
N ILE A 420 9.18 -14.75 -14.50
CA ILE A 420 9.40 -16.06 -13.89
C ILE A 420 8.12 -16.54 -13.19
N LYS A 421 7.49 -15.70 -12.38
CA LYS A 421 6.24 -16.04 -11.69
C LYS A 421 5.13 -16.41 -12.68
N CYS A 422 4.97 -15.65 -13.77
CA CYS A 422 3.97 -15.96 -14.80
C CYS A 422 4.21 -17.33 -15.46
N ILE A 423 5.47 -17.66 -15.76
CA ILE A 423 5.83 -18.91 -16.42
C ILE A 423 5.70 -20.10 -15.48
N THR A 424 6.11 -19.94 -14.22
CA THR A 424 6.18 -21.04 -13.25
C THR A 424 4.86 -21.26 -12.49
N PHE A 425 3.95 -20.29 -12.48
CA PHE A 425 2.72 -20.32 -11.68
C PHE A 425 1.89 -21.60 -11.90
N TYR A 426 1.48 -21.87 -13.13
CA TYR A 426 0.66 -23.04 -13.43
C TYR A 426 1.42 -24.37 -13.26
N PRO A 427 2.67 -24.54 -13.75
CA PRO A 427 3.46 -25.72 -13.48
C PRO A 427 3.67 -26.04 -12.00
N LEU A 428 3.98 -25.04 -11.18
CA LEU A 428 4.16 -25.24 -9.74
C LEU A 428 2.85 -25.62 -9.05
N MET A 429 1.74 -25.01 -9.42
CA MET A 429 0.43 -25.44 -8.91
C MET A 429 0.06 -26.85 -9.31
N ALA A 430 0.44 -27.32 -10.51
CA ALA A 430 0.20 -28.67 -10.96
C ALA A 430 1.06 -29.70 -10.19
N LEU A 431 2.26 -29.32 -9.75
CA LEU A 431 3.19 -30.20 -9.04
C LEU A 431 2.97 -30.21 -7.51
N MET A 432 2.70 -29.04 -6.93
CA MET A 432 2.66 -28.83 -5.47
C MET A 432 1.25 -28.49 -4.95
N GLY A 433 0.23 -28.50 -5.81
CA GLY A 433 -1.11 -28.05 -5.46
C GLY A 433 -1.15 -26.55 -5.19
N TYR A 434 -2.03 -26.13 -4.28
CA TYR A 434 -2.23 -24.70 -3.96
C TYR A 434 -1.00 -24.01 -3.37
N THR A 435 -0.09 -24.74 -2.74
CA THR A 435 1.16 -24.17 -2.19
C THR A 435 2.11 -23.68 -3.29
N GLY A 436 2.02 -24.25 -4.49
CA GLY A 436 2.78 -23.80 -5.65
C GLY A 436 2.42 -22.40 -6.16
N ALA A 437 1.31 -21.81 -5.67
CA ALA A 437 0.92 -20.44 -5.95
C ALA A 437 1.60 -19.42 -5.02
N ILE A 438 2.06 -19.83 -3.85
CA ILE A 438 2.76 -18.98 -2.87
C ILE A 438 4.20 -18.76 -3.30
#